data_c126454fb5da4991a84298e2d4727dda
#
_entry.id   c126454fb5da4991a84298e2d4727dda
#
_cell.length_a   1.000
_cell.length_b   1.000
_cell.length_c   1.000
_cell.angle_alpha   90.00
_cell.angle_beta   90.00
_cell.angle_gamma   90.00
#
_symmetry.space_group_name_H-M   'P 1'
#
loop_
_entity.id
_entity.type
_entity.pdbx_description
1 polymer ?
#
loop_
_entity_poly.entity_id
_entity_poly.type
_entity_poly.pdbx_seq_one_letter_code
_entity_poly.pdbx_strand_id
1 'polypeptide(L)'
;YKIGVISMTIRHLKIFITVCEEGNMTSAANKLFMTQPSISQAIKELENYYGVVLFERLSRKLYITSSGKKLYQYAKHIIKLFDEASNDLRQNSLQKKLIIGANYTAGVVLIHKYIKKFNKLYPNSEIMVNVNKSSILIEMIRKNELDLALIEEIKNKSDLIEDIFYNDHIVVVAHPKHHLFSKKEVTASDIVNERLLLREK
;
A
#
# COMPACT_ATOMS: atom_id res chain seq x y z
N TYR A 1 14.09 -43.45 -0.75
CA TYR A 1 13.75 -42.20 -1.42
C TYR A 1 14.05 -41.05 -0.45
N LYS A 2 15.21 -40.37 -0.58
CA LYS A 2 15.47 -39.07 0.08
C LYS A 2 14.58 -38.03 -0.64
N ILE A 3 13.44 -37.71 -0.08
CA ILE A 3 12.73 -36.48 -0.39
C ILE A 3 13.63 -35.38 0.19
N GLY A 4 14.46 -34.76 -0.63
CA GLY A 4 15.14 -33.55 -0.29
C GLY A 4 14.05 -32.52 0.02
N VAL A 5 13.83 -32.23 1.30
CA VAL A 5 12.94 -31.16 1.72
C VAL A 5 13.52 -29.87 1.14
N ILE A 6 13.00 -29.42 0.01
CA ILE A 6 13.33 -28.09 -0.53
C ILE A 6 12.74 -27.12 0.51
N SER A 7 13.60 -26.66 1.40
CA SER A 7 13.20 -25.73 2.46
C SER A 7 13.26 -24.31 1.93
N MET A 8 12.08 -23.71 1.74
CA MET A 8 11.98 -22.28 1.46
C MET A 8 12.45 -21.48 2.69
N THR A 9 13.25 -20.43 2.48
CA THR A 9 13.78 -19.57 3.54
C THR A 9 13.47 -18.11 3.27
N ILE A 10 13.56 -17.28 4.32
CA ILE A 10 13.47 -15.80 4.20
C ILE A 10 14.45 -15.24 3.17
N ARG A 11 15.63 -15.86 3.03
CA ARG A 11 16.62 -15.47 2.01
C ARG A 11 16.07 -15.64 0.59
N HIS A 12 15.34 -16.70 0.29
CA HIS A 12 14.72 -16.91 -1.01
C HIS A 12 13.71 -15.82 -1.33
N LEU A 13 12.88 -15.40 -0.35
CA LEU A 13 11.92 -14.30 -0.51
C LEU A 13 12.62 -12.96 -0.75
N LYS A 14 13.72 -12.67 -0.02
CA LYS A 14 14.51 -11.44 -0.24
C LYS A 14 15.13 -11.41 -1.64
N ILE A 15 15.69 -12.53 -2.11
CA ILE A 15 16.21 -12.66 -3.47
C ILE A 15 15.10 -12.43 -4.50
N PHE A 16 13.96 -13.10 -4.34
CA PHE A 16 12.82 -12.98 -5.25
C PHE A 16 12.30 -11.53 -5.34
N ILE A 17 12.11 -10.84 -4.22
CA ILE A 17 11.72 -9.43 -4.19
C ILE A 17 12.73 -8.57 -4.96
N THR A 18 14.02 -8.76 -4.72
CA THR A 18 15.06 -7.99 -5.41
C THR A 18 15.06 -8.23 -6.92
N VAL A 19 14.84 -9.47 -7.37
CA VAL A 19 14.71 -9.77 -8.80
C VAL A 19 13.49 -9.07 -9.41
N CYS A 20 12.36 -9.02 -8.70
CA CYS A 20 11.17 -8.29 -9.15
C CYS A 20 11.43 -6.78 -9.31
N GLU A 21 12.14 -6.18 -8.34
CA GLU A 21 12.44 -4.74 -8.32
C GLU A 21 13.46 -4.35 -9.40
N GLU A 22 14.50 -5.14 -9.59
CA GLU A 22 15.56 -4.88 -10.57
C GLU A 22 15.18 -5.27 -12.01
N GLY A 23 14.15 -6.09 -12.20
CA GLY A 23 13.70 -6.56 -13.52
C GLY A 23 14.68 -7.50 -14.24
N ASN A 24 15.81 -7.83 -13.63
CA ASN A 24 16.76 -8.82 -14.15
C ASN A 24 17.62 -9.46 -13.05
N MET A 25 18.09 -10.70 -13.31
CA MET A 25 18.83 -11.49 -12.32
C MET A 25 20.28 -10.99 -12.11
N THR A 26 20.88 -10.35 -13.09
CA THR A 26 22.26 -9.83 -12.97
C THR A 26 22.30 -8.58 -12.09
N SER A 27 21.37 -7.65 -12.28
CA SER A 27 21.25 -6.46 -11.39
C SER A 27 20.94 -6.87 -9.95
N ALA A 28 20.02 -7.84 -9.78
CA ALA A 28 19.70 -8.38 -8.46
C ALA A 28 20.93 -9.05 -7.81
N ALA A 29 21.74 -9.78 -8.58
CA ALA A 29 22.97 -10.39 -8.09
C ALA A 29 23.96 -9.31 -7.60
N ASN A 30 24.18 -8.27 -8.37
CA ASN A 30 25.04 -7.16 -7.98
C ASN A 30 24.55 -6.47 -6.71
N LYS A 31 23.24 -6.17 -6.63
CA LYS A 31 22.62 -5.52 -5.46
C LYS A 31 22.73 -6.36 -4.19
N LEU A 32 22.66 -7.68 -4.32
CA LEU A 32 22.74 -8.62 -3.20
C LEU A 32 24.17 -9.14 -2.91
N PHE A 33 25.17 -8.67 -3.65
CA PHE A 33 26.55 -9.17 -3.57
C PHE A 33 26.63 -10.69 -3.76
N MET A 34 25.86 -11.23 -4.71
CA MET A 34 25.76 -12.64 -5.05
C MET A 34 26.16 -12.89 -6.50
N THR A 35 26.39 -14.15 -6.87
CA THR A 35 26.58 -14.54 -8.28
C THR A 35 25.22 -14.71 -8.96
N GLN A 36 25.14 -14.41 -10.25
CA GLN A 36 23.89 -14.59 -11.02
C GLN A 36 23.41 -16.06 -11.02
N PRO A 37 24.29 -17.11 -11.12
CA PRO A 37 23.83 -18.48 -10.96
C PRO A 37 23.18 -18.78 -9.62
N SER A 38 23.68 -18.18 -8.51
CA SER A 38 23.06 -18.33 -7.19
C SER A 38 21.67 -17.72 -7.12
N ILE A 39 21.47 -16.56 -7.74
CA ILE A 39 20.14 -15.93 -7.85
C ILE A 39 19.21 -16.83 -8.66
N SER A 40 19.67 -17.30 -9.84
CA SER A 40 18.86 -18.17 -10.70
C SER A 40 18.46 -19.48 -10.00
N GLN A 41 19.39 -20.07 -9.24
CA GLN A 41 19.13 -21.27 -8.47
C GLN A 41 18.08 -21.03 -7.37
N ALA A 42 18.20 -19.93 -6.61
CA ALA A 42 17.24 -19.58 -5.57
C ALA A 42 15.82 -19.34 -6.12
N ILE A 43 15.70 -18.71 -7.29
CA ILE A 43 14.42 -18.55 -7.97
C ILE A 43 13.85 -19.90 -8.38
N LYS A 44 14.66 -20.79 -8.98
CA LYS A 44 14.25 -22.13 -9.37
C LYS A 44 13.80 -22.99 -8.17
N GLU A 45 14.49 -22.87 -7.04
CA GLU A 45 14.10 -23.54 -5.79
C GLU A 45 12.74 -23.04 -5.29
N LEU A 46 12.48 -21.74 -5.40
CA LEU A 46 11.21 -21.14 -5.02
C LEU A 46 10.06 -21.59 -5.95
N GLU A 47 10.32 -21.62 -7.28
CA GLU A 47 9.38 -22.14 -8.28
C GLU A 47 9.05 -23.61 -8.05
N ASN A 48 10.05 -24.42 -7.74
CA ASN A 48 9.88 -25.83 -7.41
C ASN A 48 9.09 -26.03 -6.10
N TYR A 49 9.34 -25.19 -5.08
CA TYR A 49 8.64 -25.26 -3.80
C TYR A 49 7.14 -24.99 -3.95
N TYR A 50 6.77 -23.97 -4.75
CA TYR A 50 5.37 -23.60 -4.98
C TYR A 50 4.72 -24.36 -6.16
N GLY A 51 5.50 -25.06 -6.98
CA GLY A 51 5.00 -25.75 -8.17
C GLY A 51 4.50 -24.80 -9.26
N VAL A 52 5.02 -23.57 -9.31
CA VAL A 52 4.58 -22.54 -10.28
C VAL A 52 5.77 -21.81 -10.87
N VAL A 53 5.60 -21.29 -12.09
CA VAL A 53 6.58 -20.41 -12.74
C VAL A 53 6.34 -18.98 -12.22
N LEU A 54 7.40 -18.33 -11.71
CA LEU A 54 7.34 -16.97 -11.18
C LEU A 54 7.81 -15.92 -12.19
N PHE A 55 8.71 -16.32 -13.09
CA PHE A 55 9.25 -15.47 -14.15
C PHE A 55 9.26 -16.17 -15.50
N GLU A 56 8.92 -15.43 -16.53
CA GLU A 56 9.04 -15.85 -17.93
C GLU A 56 10.12 -15.03 -18.66
N ARG A 57 10.83 -15.67 -19.58
CA ARG A 57 11.80 -14.99 -20.43
C ARG A 57 11.23 -14.82 -21.84
N LEU A 58 10.95 -13.58 -22.22
CA LEU A 58 10.49 -13.21 -23.56
C LEU A 58 11.49 -12.23 -24.18
N SER A 59 12.00 -12.54 -25.37
CA SER A 59 12.91 -11.65 -26.11
C SER A 59 14.09 -11.13 -25.27
N ARG A 60 14.74 -12.01 -24.49
CA ARG A 60 15.86 -11.72 -23.57
C ARG A 60 15.50 -10.84 -22.36
N LYS A 61 14.24 -10.50 -22.15
CA LYS A 61 13.78 -9.79 -20.96
C LYS A 61 13.08 -10.73 -19.99
N LEU A 62 13.17 -10.40 -18.71
CA LEU A 62 12.54 -11.14 -17.63
C LEU A 62 11.19 -10.47 -17.30
N TYR A 63 10.12 -11.26 -17.31
CA TYR A 63 8.77 -10.80 -16.96
C TYR A 63 8.24 -11.59 -15.79
N ILE A 64 7.64 -10.90 -14.84
CA ILE A 64 6.96 -11.52 -13.71
C ILE A 64 5.60 -12.08 -14.15
N THR A 65 5.30 -13.33 -13.82
CA THR A 65 4.00 -13.98 -14.09
C THR A 65 2.90 -13.48 -13.15
N SER A 66 1.65 -13.88 -13.39
CA SER A 66 0.54 -13.62 -12.46
C SER A 66 0.77 -14.25 -11.08
N SER A 67 1.31 -15.49 -11.03
CA SER A 67 1.73 -16.17 -9.80
C SER A 67 2.87 -15.42 -9.11
N GLY A 68 3.85 -14.94 -9.88
CA GLY A 68 4.94 -14.11 -9.37
C GLY A 68 4.44 -12.82 -8.74
N LYS A 69 3.52 -12.09 -9.39
CA LYS A 69 2.91 -10.86 -8.82
C LYS A 69 2.21 -11.15 -7.50
N LYS A 70 1.46 -12.25 -7.41
CA LYS A 70 0.79 -12.66 -6.18
C LYS A 70 1.80 -12.98 -5.08
N LEU A 71 2.83 -13.77 -5.39
CA LEU A 71 3.90 -14.09 -4.43
C LEU A 71 4.67 -12.84 -3.99
N TYR A 72 4.91 -11.87 -4.88
CA TYR A 72 5.59 -10.62 -4.55
C TYR A 72 4.91 -9.85 -3.43
N GLN A 73 3.57 -9.75 -3.48
CA GLN A 73 2.79 -9.10 -2.43
C GLN A 73 2.94 -9.82 -1.08
N TYR A 74 2.78 -11.15 -1.07
CA TYR A 74 2.98 -11.94 0.15
C TYR A 74 4.41 -11.89 0.67
N ALA A 75 5.39 -11.99 -0.20
CA ALA A 75 6.80 -11.95 0.18
C ALA A 75 7.18 -10.63 0.86
N LYS A 76 6.74 -9.49 0.34
CA LYS A 76 6.94 -8.18 0.99
C LYS A 76 6.32 -8.13 2.38
N HIS A 77 5.12 -8.66 2.53
CA HIS A 77 4.45 -8.70 3.85
C HIS A 77 5.18 -9.59 4.85
N ILE A 78 5.60 -10.79 4.43
CA ILE A 78 6.36 -11.72 5.28
C ILE A 78 7.69 -11.09 5.72
N ILE A 79 8.42 -10.45 4.80
CA ILE A 79 9.69 -9.78 5.13
C ILE A 79 9.45 -8.63 6.11
N LYS A 80 8.43 -7.81 5.90
CA LYS A 80 8.06 -6.72 6.82
C LYS A 80 7.80 -7.27 8.24
N LEU A 81 6.96 -8.29 8.36
CA LEU A 81 6.67 -8.93 9.65
C LEU A 81 7.91 -9.54 10.32
N PHE A 82 8.78 -10.17 9.53
CA PHE A 82 10.04 -10.73 10.03
C PHE A 82 10.98 -9.65 10.57
N ASP A 83 11.09 -8.54 9.88
CA ASP A 83 11.93 -7.41 10.30
C ASP A 83 11.32 -6.68 11.51
N GLU A 84 9.99 -6.54 11.59
CA GLU A 84 9.26 -6.02 12.75
C GLU A 84 9.50 -6.89 13.99
N ALA A 85 9.31 -8.21 13.88
CA ALA A 85 9.57 -9.15 14.99
C ALA A 85 11.03 -9.07 15.46
N SER A 86 11.98 -8.96 14.52
CA SER A 86 13.40 -8.83 14.84
C SER A 86 13.71 -7.53 15.60
N ASN A 87 13.05 -6.44 15.26
CA ASN A 87 13.20 -5.15 15.92
C ASN A 87 12.56 -5.15 17.31
N ASP A 88 11.36 -5.70 17.45
CA ASP A 88 10.66 -5.82 18.73
C ASP A 88 11.45 -6.66 19.74
N LEU A 89 12.01 -7.79 19.32
CA LEU A 89 12.81 -8.68 20.19
C LEU A 89 14.16 -8.07 20.60
N ARG A 90 14.74 -7.22 19.77
CA ARG A 90 16.03 -6.56 20.09
C ARG A 90 15.88 -5.37 21.03
N GLN A 91 14.68 -5.10 21.54
CA GLN A 91 14.37 -3.94 22.40
C GLN A 91 14.76 -2.58 21.79
N ASN A 92 15.09 -2.54 20.50
CA ASN A 92 15.35 -1.30 19.77
C ASN A 92 14.04 -0.64 19.29
N SER A 93 12.92 -0.98 19.92
CA SER A 93 11.55 -0.57 19.56
C SER A 93 11.21 0.88 19.94
N LEU A 94 12.20 1.77 20.05
CA LEU A 94 11.95 3.15 20.45
C LEU A 94 11.32 4.02 19.36
N GLN A 95 11.23 3.54 18.12
CA GLN A 95 10.56 4.30 17.04
C GLN A 95 9.70 3.37 16.19
N LYS A 96 8.43 3.18 16.60
CA LYS A 96 7.43 2.61 15.70
C LYS A 96 7.11 3.64 14.62
N LYS A 97 7.45 3.31 13.39
CA LYS A 97 7.11 4.11 12.22
C LYS A 97 5.74 3.70 11.74
N LEU A 98 4.80 4.65 11.72
CA LEU A 98 3.45 4.48 11.21
C LEU A 98 3.31 5.25 9.90
N ILE A 99 3.00 4.55 8.81
CA ILE A 99 2.82 5.14 7.48
C ILE A 99 1.34 5.19 7.15
N ILE A 100 0.79 6.40 7.13
CA ILE A 100 -0.64 6.65 6.93
C ILE A 100 -0.88 7.22 5.54
N GLY A 101 -1.78 6.62 4.78
CA GLY A 101 -2.36 7.23 3.60
C GLY A 101 -3.54 8.13 3.95
N ALA A 102 -3.71 9.24 3.27
CA ALA A 102 -4.91 10.06 3.37
C ALA A 102 -5.29 10.61 2.00
N ASN A 103 -6.59 10.60 1.66
CA ASN A 103 -7.02 11.36 0.51
C ASN A 103 -6.93 12.86 0.78
N TYR A 104 -7.11 13.69 -0.23
CA TYR A 104 -6.93 15.15 -0.07
C TYR A 104 -7.84 15.73 1.01
N THR A 105 -9.10 15.30 1.10
CA THR A 105 -10.05 15.78 2.10
C THR A 105 -9.61 15.40 3.52
N ALA A 106 -9.33 14.14 3.76
CA ALA A 106 -8.88 13.64 5.07
C ALA A 106 -7.49 14.20 5.43
N GLY A 107 -6.58 14.31 4.46
CA GLY A 107 -5.22 14.81 4.64
C GLY A 107 -5.15 16.27 5.06
N VAL A 108 -6.00 17.12 4.50
CA VAL A 108 -6.00 18.56 4.80
C VAL A 108 -6.80 18.86 6.07
N VAL A 109 -7.97 18.22 6.26
CA VAL A 109 -8.92 18.63 7.29
C VAL A 109 -8.79 17.83 8.59
N LEU A 110 -8.58 16.52 8.49
CA LEU A 110 -8.72 15.63 9.64
C LEU A 110 -7.39 15.17 10.24
N ILE A 111 -6.45 14.73 9.41
CA ILE A 111 -5.31 13.93 9.87
C ILE A 111 -4.43 14.65 10.89
N HIS A 112 -4.23 15.96 10.74
CA HIS A 112 -3.36 16.74 11.63
C HIS A 112 -3.85 16.73 13.09
N LYS A 113 -5.17 16.69 13.32
CA LYS A 113 -5.77 16.63 14.67
C LYS A 113 -5.47 15.31 15.34
N TYR A 114 -5.53 14.22 14.57
CA TYR A 114 -5.27 12.87 15.07
C TYR A 114 -3.78 12.64 15.32
N ILE A 115 -2.91 13.09 14.43
CA ILE A 115 -1.45 13.04 14.61
C ILE A 115 -1.06 13.78 15.89
N LYS A 116 -1.57 14.99 16.10
CA LYS A 116 -1.29 15.77 17.33
C LYS A 116 -1.71 15.03 18.59
N LYS A 117 -2.87 14.35 18.57
CA LYS A 117 -3.36 13.56 19.70
C LYS A 117 -2.52 12.28 19.88
N PHE A 118 -2.18 11.60 18.80
CA PHE A 118 -1.36 10.39 18.80
C PHE A 118 0.05 10.65 19.35
N ASN A 119 0.72 11.71 18.89
CA ASN A 119 2.07 12.08 19.36
C ASN A 119 2.11 12.45 20.85
N LYS A 120 0.99 12.90 21.43
CA LYS A 120 0.89 13.10 22.89
C LYS A 120 0.87 11.78 23.64
N LEU A 121 0.24 10.73 23.08
CA LEU A 121 0.14 9.40 23.70
C LEU A 121 1.39 8.57 23.45
N TYR A 122 2.02 8.76 22.29
CA TYR A 122 3.17 7.97 21.82
C TYR A 122 4.30 8.90 21.31
N PRO A 123 4.99 9.61 22.19
CA PRO A 123 5.95 10.67 21.81
C PRO A 123 7.16 10.17 21.03
N ASN A 124 7.50 8.88 21.15
CA ASN A 124 8.63 8.25 20.46
C ASN A 124 8.25 7.61 19.11
N SER A 125 7.03 7.83 18.62
CA SER A 125 6.57 7.28 17.34
C SER A 125 6.84 8.24 16.20
N GLU A 126 7.32 7.73 15.08
CA GLU A 126 7.43 8.47 13.82
C GLU A 126 6.18 8.23 12.97
N ILE A 127 5.50 9.30 12.56
CA ILE A 127 4.36 9.21 11.65
C ILE A 127 4.74 9.81 10.31
N MET A 128 4.57 9.03 9.25
CA MET A 128 4.64 9.51 7.87
C MET A 128 3.24 9.56 7.27
N VAL A 129 2.92 10.65 6.59
CA VAL A 129 1.63 10.81 5.89
C VAL A 129 1.87 10.92 4.40
N ASN A 130 1.20 10.04 3.65
CA ASN A 130 1.16 10.08 2.19
C ASN A 130 -0.21 10.57 1.74
N VAL A 131 -0.26 11.74 1.10
CA VAL A 131 -1.51 12.31 0.58
C VAL A 131 -1.62 12.01 -0.90
N ASN A 132 -2.67 11.26 -1.29
CA ASN A 132 -2.86 10.85 -2.68
C ASN A 132 -4.34 10.57 -2.98
N LYS A 133 -4.67 10.22 -4.25
CA LYS A 133 -6.00 9.75 -4.64
C LYS A 133 -6.33 8.42 -3.95
N SER A 134 -7.59 8.20 -3.57
CA SER A 134 -8.05 6.98 -2.88
C SER A 134 -7.64 5.69 -3.60
N SER A 135 -7.73 5.66 -4.95
CA SER A 135 -7.32 4.49 -5.74
C SER A 135 -5.84 4.14 -5.60
N ILE A 136 -4.97 5.15 -5.54
CA ILE A 136 -3.51 4.96 -5.35
C ILE A 136 -3.23 4.47 -3.93
N LEU A 137 -3.89 5.05 -2.93
CA LEU A 137 -3.73 4.66 -1.53
C LEU A 137 -4.17 3.20 -1.29
N ILE A 138 -5.26 2.76 -1.94
CA ILE A 138 -5.71 1.36 -1.90
C ILE A 138 -4.64 0.43 -2.46
N GLU A 139 -4.04 0.76 -3.60
CA GLU A 139 -2.94 -0.03 -4.17
C GLU A 139 -1.69 -0.03 -3.27
N MET A 140 -1.39 1.08 -2.61
CA MET A 140 -0.28 1.15 -1.65
C MET A 140 -0.54 0.27 -0.41
N ILE A 141 -1.79 0.23 0.12
CA ILE A 141 -2.17 -0.71 1.18
C ILE A 141 -1.96 -2.16 0.71
N ARG A 142 -2.46 -2.52 -0.48
CA ARG A 142 -2.29 -3.87 -1.04
C ARG A 142 -0.83 -4.27 -1.24
N LYS A 143 0.05 -3.29 -1.47
CA LYS A 143 1.49 -3.49 -1.59
C LYS A 143 2.24 -3.43 -0.25
N ASN A 144 1.53 -3.27 0.86
CA ASN A 144 2.11 -3.05 2.20
C ASN A 144 3.05 -1.83 2.27
N GLU A 145 2.79 -0.81 1.47
CA GLU A 145 3.51 0.47 1.49
C GLU A 145 2.90 1.46 2.50
N LEU A 146 1.68 1.18 2.97
CA LEU A 146 0.98 1.91 4.04
C LEU A 146 0.49 0.92 5.10
N ASP A 147 0.39 1.38 6.34
CA ASP A 147 -0.19 0.60 7.45
C ASP A 147 -1.71 0.79 7.52
N LEU A 148 -2.19 2.00 7.21
CA LEU A 148 -3.61 2.33 7.11
C LEU A 148 -3.84 3.47 6.13
N ALA A 149 -5.06 3.64 5.65
CA ALA A 149 -5.46 4.78 4.84
C ALA A 149 -6.82 5.35 5.25
N LEU A 150 -6.89 6.67 5.33
CA LEU A 150 -8.14 7.42 5.51
C LEU A 150 -8.62 7.87 4.14
N ILE A 151 -9.69 7.24 3.66
CA ILE A 151 -10.22 7.47 2.32
C ILE A 151 -11.74 7.59 2.36
N GLU A 152 -12.31 8.16 1.33
CA GLU A 152 -13.72 8.07 1.06
C GLU A 152 -14.05 6.63 0.58
N GLU A 153 -15.29 6.33 0.34
CA GLU A 153 -15.82 5.01 0.00
C GLU A 153 -14.94 4.12 -0.91
N ILE A 154 -14.84 2.83 -0.59
CA ILE A 154 -14.17 1.80 -1.41
C ILE A 154 -15.22 0.98 -2.16
N LYS A 155 -15.07 0.88 -3.48
CA LYS A 155 -16.00 0.11 -4.33
C LYS A 155 -15.74 -1.40 -4.37
N ASN A 156 -14.52 -1.88 -4.08
CA ASN A 156 -14.11 -3.30 -4.08
C ASN A 156 -13.42 -3.67 -2.76
N LYS A 157 -14.15 -4.37 -1.86
CA LYS A 157 -13.81 -4.53 -0.44
C LYS A 157 -13.34 -5.93 -0.02
N SER A 158 -13.25 -6.90 -0.92
CA SER A 158 -13.08 -8.31 -0.53
C SER A 158 -11.76 -8.67 0.14
N ASP A 159 -10.76 -7.81 0.06
CA ASP A 159 -9.40 -8.04 0.52
C ASP A 159 -8.90 -7.03 1.56
N LEU A 160 -9.76 -6.11 2.00
CA LEU A 160 -9.40 -5.05 2.96
C LEU A 160 -10.40 -5.03 4.13
N ILE A 161 -9.89 -4.69 5.32
CA ILE A 161 -10.71 -4.37 6.48
C ILE A 161 -11.05 -2.89 6.43
N GLU A 162 -12.33 -2.57 6.59
CA GLU A 162 -12.83 -1.19 6.54
C GLU A 162 -13.67 -0.89 7.77
N ASP A 163 -13.36 0.23 8.40
CA ASP A 163 -14.13 0.79 9.51
C ASP A 163 -14.56 2.21 9.19
N ILE A 164 -15.82 2.56 9.51
CA ILE A 164 -16.32 3.92 9.35
C ILE A 164 -15.71 4.77 10.46
N PHE A 165 -14.84 5.69 10.05
CA PHE A 165 -14.09 6.53 10.96
C PHE A 165 -14.72 7.90 11.18
N TYR A 166 -15.35 8.47 10.15
CA TYR A 166 -15.95 9.80 10.17
C TYR A 166 -17.13 9.89 9.20
N ASN A 167 -18.22 10.50 9.63
CA ASN A 167 -19.36 10.81 8.78
C ASN A 167 -19.26 12.26 8.30
N ASP A 168 -19.24 12.45 7.00
CA ASP A 168 -19.21 13.75 6.35
C ASP A 168 -20.50 14.03 5.59
N HIS A 169 -20.78 15.30 5.32
CA HIS A 169 -21.96 15.73 4.59
C HIS A 169 -21.56 16.58 3.39
N ILE A 170 -22.13 16.25 2.25
CA ILE A 170 -22.00 17.07 1.05
C ILE A 170 -22.96 18.25 1.18
N VAL A 171 -22.43 19.44 1.06
CA VAL A 171 -23.20 20.68 1.13
C VAL A 171 -23.07 21.48 -0.16
N VAL A 172 -24.12 22.22 -0.50
CA VAL A 172 -24.09 23.18 -1.60
C VAL A 172 -23.60 24.52 -1.04
N VAL A 173 -22.62 25.10 -1.71
CA VAL A 173 -22.06 26.41 -1.35
C VAL A 173 -22.36 27.39 -2.48
N ALA A 174 -22.85 28.57 -2.14
CA ALA A 174 -23.13 29.62 -3.09
C ALA A 174 -22.54 30.95 -2.60
N HIS A 175 -22.24 31.85 -3.54
CA HIS A 175 -21.82 33.21 -3.20
C HIS A 175 -22.98 33.97 -2.51
N PRO A 176 -22.71 34.83 -1.49
CA PRO A 176 -23.77 35.57 -0.76
C PRO A 176 -24.73 36.38 -1.64
N LYS A 177 -24.30 36.79 -2.86
CA LYS A 177 -25.14 37.49 -3.82
C LYS A 177 -25.96 36.57 -4.73
N HIS A 178 -25.83 35.24 -4.58
CA HIS A 178 -26.57 34.27 -5.40
C HIS A 178 -28.04 34.21 -4.92
N HIS A 179 -28.99 34.10 -5.85
CA HIS A 179 -30.43 34.14 -5.50
C HIS A 179 -30.85 32.97 -4.58
N LEU A 180 -30.15 31.83 -4.62
CA LEU A 180 -30.41 30.71 -3.71
C LEU A 180 -29.88 30.94 -2.29
N PHE A 181 -28.99 31.92 -2.06
CA PHE A 181 -28.37 32.13 -0.76
C PHE A 181 -29.38 32.58 0.29
N SER A 182 -30.45 33.28 -0.11
CA SER A 182 -31.51 33.73 0.78
C SER A 182 -32.57 32.67 1.09
N LYS A 183 -32.54 31.51 0.41
CA LYS A 183 -33.47 30.41 0.70
C LYS A 183 -33.07 29.70 1.98
N LYS A 184 -34.07 29.41 2.84
CA LYS A 184 -33.87 28.63 4.06
C LYS A 184 -33.51 27.17 3.78
N GLU A 185 -34.06 26.61 2.71
CA GLU A 185 -33.84 25.26 2.24
C GLU A 185 -33.64 25.28 0.71
N VAL A 186 -32.63 24.55 0.24
CA VAL A 186 -32.32 24.38 -1.17
C VAL A 186 -32.56 22.94 -1.52
N THR A 187 -33.47 22.68 -2.45
CA THR A 187 -33.80 21.33 -2.92
C THR A 187 -33.05 20.97 -4.19
N ALA A 188 -33.04 19.70 -4.57
CA ALA A 188 -32.43 19.25 -5.83
C ALA A 188 -33.03 19.96 -7.06
N SER A 189 -34.35 20.26 -7.03
CA SER A 189 -35.03 20.99 -8.11
C SER A 189 -34.57 22.44 -8.27
N ASP A 190 -34.11 23.06 -7.20
CA ASP A 190 -33.61 24.43 -7.24
C ASP A 190 -32.23 24.54 -7.94
N ILE A 191 -31.45 23.46 -7.91
CA ILE A 191 -30.10 23.45 -8.46
C ILE A 191 -29.99 22.82 -9.85
N VAL A 192 -31.05 22.17 -10.35
CA VAL A 192 -31.04 21.46 -11.66
C VAL A 192 -30.62 22.37 -12.84
N ASN A 193 -31.05 23.63 -12.81
CA ASN A 193 -30.75 24.60 -13.86
C ASN A 193 -29.56 25.52 -13.53
N GLU A 194 -28.88 25.27 -12.41
CA GLU A 194 -27.75 26.07 -11.98
C GLU A 194 -26.43 25.56 -12.56
N ARG A 195 -25.49 26.46 -12.74
CA ARG A 195 -24.13 26.11 -13.15
C ARG A 195 -23.34 25.63 -11.93
N LEU A 196 -23.17 24.31 -11.81
CA LEU A 196 -22.46 23.69 -10.69
C LEU A 196 -20.97 23.54 -10.99
N LEU A 197 -20.16 23.88 -10.02
CA LEU A 197 -18.75 23.49 -9.97
C LEU A 197 -18.65 22.21 -9.12
N LEU A 198 -18.30 21.12 -9.75
CA LEU A 198 -18.17 19.82 -9.12
C LEU A 198 -16.69 19.43 -9.06
N ARG A 199 -16.35 18.65 -8.03
CA ARG A 199 -15.03 18.03 -7.95
C ARG A 199 -14.92 16.91 -8.98
N GLU A 200 -13.74 16.73 -9.57
CA GLU A 200 -13.44 15.58 -10.41
C GLU A 200 -13.69 14.25 -9.67
N LYS A 201 -14.20 13.27 -10.42
CA LYS A 201 -14.33 11.89 -9.93
C LYS A 201 -12.98 11.17 -9.85
#